data_ca51b49f6667bb790fd09b0acd9a7d11
#
_entry.id   ca51b49f6667bb790fd09b0acd9a7d11
#
_cell.length_a   1.000
_cell.length_b   1.000
_cell.length_c   1.000
_cell.angle_alpha   90.00
_cell.angle_beta   90.00
_cell.angle_gamma   90.00
#
_symmetry.space_group_name_H-M   'P 1'
#
loop_
_entity.id
_entity.type
_entity.pdbx_description
1 polymer ?
#
loop_
_entity_poly.entity_id
_entity_poly.type
_entity_poly.pdbx_seq_one_letter_code
_entity_poly.pdbx_strand_id
1 'polypeptide(L)'
;LPYQLKFPISALERYNLRHTHGILVGNQDGADILRQRGYAGAMQVMPQLGVDESLFRPQPQPELAAQLGIQPHEFVVGFVGRFVPEKGLLTLCEALAGIADRPWKWLLLGRGPLKQPLMEKAAAAGIGDRLIWIESVPHAEVPRYINLMHTLVLPSETSQAFTTLTAKGWKEQFGHVLIEAMSCQVPVIGSDSGEIPYVIGEAGLVFPEADAAALRDSLLWLMQQPEVAVTLSKSAYDRAMMHYTNRALAQQQLTFYKQLL
;
A
#
# COMPACT_ATOMS: atom_id res chain seq x y z
N LEU A 1 1.23 28.03 4.90
CA LEU A 1 2.38 28.92 4.85
C LEU A 1 2.02 30.26 5.48
N PRO A 2 2.93 30.87 6.31
CA PRO A 2 2.74 32.23 6.77
C PRO A 2 2.47 33.16 5.57
N TYR A 3 1.53 34.10 5.73
CA TYR A 3 1.09 35.00 4.64
C TYR A 3 2.26 35.68 3.90
N GLN A 4 3.32 36.02 4.64
CA GLN A 4 4.53 36.66 4.12
C GLN A 4 5.38 35.79 3.19
N LEU A 5 5.26 34.45 3.26
CA LEU A 5 5.99 33.52 2.42
C LEU A 5 5.16 33.03 1.20
N LYS A 6 3.84 33.26 1.20
CA LYS A 6 2.97 32.80 0.10
C LYS A 6 3.33 33.47 -1.23
N PHE A 7 3.57 34.78 -1.23
CA PHE A 7 3.81 35.54 -2.46
C PHE A 7 5.10 35.15 -3.17
N PRO A 8 6.28 35.15 -2.55
CA PRO A 8 7.52 34.79 -3.25
C PRO A 8 7.52 33.32 -3.69
N ILE A 9 6.95 32.40 -2.89
CA ILE A 9 6.87 30.98 -3.26
C ILE A 9 5.96 30.78 -4.46
N SER A 10 4.79 31.41 -4.49
CA SER A 10 3.86 31.28 -5.63
C SER A 10 4.37 31.96 -6.91
N ALA A 11 5.18 33.01 -6.79
CA ALA A 11 5.84 33.64 -7.94
C ALA A 11 6.94 32.71 -8.52
N LEU A 12 7.76 32.12 -7.66
CA LEU A 12 8.77 31.16 -8.06
C LEU A 12 8.16 29.91 -8.68
N GLU A 13 7.10 29.39 -8.08
CA GLU A 13 6.37 28.25 -8.61
C GLU A 13 5.82 28.53 -10.01
N ARG A 14 5.14 29.67 -10.21
CA ARG A 14 4.64 30.08 -11.53
C ARG A 14 5.76 30.24 -12.56
N TYR A 15 6.89 30.79 -12.15
CA TYR A 15 8.06 30.90 -13.01
C TYR A 15 8.55 29.51 -13.44
N ASN A 16 8.73 28.60 -12.49
CA ASN A 16 9.15 27.22 -12.77
C ASN A 16 8.18 26.49 -13.70
N LEU A 17 6.86 26.56 -13.41
CA LEU A 17 5.85 25.90 -14.23
C LEU A 17 5.85 26.40 -15.70
N ARG A 18 6.11 27.70 -15.91
CA ARG A 18 6.18 28.30 -17.26
C ARG A 18 7.41 27.88 -18.06
N HIS A 19 8.50 27.52 -17.38
CA HIS A 19 9.77 27.17 -18.01
C HIS A 19 10.05 25.64 -17.98
N THR A 20 9.08 24.86 -17.51
CA THR A 20 9.18 23.40 -17.46
C THR A 20 8.52 22.78 -18.69
N HIS A 21 9.27 22.03 -19.48
CA HIS A 21 8.78 21.38 -20.71
C HIS A 21 7.93 20.14 -20.42
N GLY A 22 8.27 19.38 -19.37
CA GLY A 22 7.52 18.19 -18.97
C GLY A 22 7.68 17.88 -17.49
N ILE A 23 6.67 17.26 -16.89
CA ILE A 23 6.65 16.90 -15.46
C ILE A 23 6.30 15.42 -15.31
N LEU A 24 7.12 14.70 -14.55
CA LEU A 24 6.76 13.39 -14.00
C LEU A 24 6.14 13.59 -12.62
N VAL A 25 4.93 13.09 -12.43
CA VAL A 25 4.15 13.27 -11.19
C VAL A 25 3.93 11.92 -10.54
N GLY A 26 4.13 11.86 -9.22
CA GLY A 26 4.06 10.60 -8.47
C GLY A 26 2.66 10.00 -8.35
N ASN A 27 1.61 10.81 -8.50
CA ASN A 27 0.21 10.38 -8.35
C ASN A 27 -0.76 11.33 -9.06
N GLN A 28 -2.01 10.91 -9.22
CA GLN A 28 -3.04 11.68 -9.92
C GLN A 28 -3.37 13.00 -9.20
N ASP A 29 -3.44 13.01 -7.88
CA ASP A 29 -3.67 14.24 -7.12
C ASP A 29 -2.62 15.31 -7.38
N GLY A 30 -1.35 14.91 -7.45
CA GLY A 30 -0.27 15.82 -7.81
C GLY A 30 -0.44 16.41 -9.21
N ALA A 31 -0.89 15.60 -10.17
CA ALA A 31 -1.19 16.04 -11.52
C ALA A 31 -2.33 17.06 -11.53
N ASP A 32 -3.42 16.79 -10.82
CA ASP A 32 -4.58 17.67 -10.73
C ASP A 32 -4.21 19.02 -10.08
N ILE A 33 -3.41 19.00 -9.01
CA ILE A 33 -2.90 20.21 -8.37
C ILE A 33 -2.07 21.04 -9.36
N LEU A 34 -1.19 20.43 -10.14
CA LEU A 34 -0.37 21.14 -11.12
C LEU A 34 -1.22 21.74 -12.25
N ARG A 35 -2.24 21.00 -12.71
CA ARG A 35 -3.22 21.53 -13.69
C ARG A 35 -4.01 22.72 -13.14
N GLN A 36 -4.51 22.62 -11.90
CA GLN A 36 -5.20 23.72 -11.21
C GLN A 36 -4.29 24.95 -11.03
N ARG A 37 -2.99 24.78 -10.91
CA ARG A 37 -2.00 25.86 -10.83
C ARG A 37 -1.58 26.42 -12.18
N GLY A 38 -2.21 25.93 -13.27
CA GLY A 38 -2.04 26.45 -14.62
C GLY A 38 -0.91 25.83 -15.44
N TYR A 39 -0.40 24.66 -15.03
CA TYR A 39 0.55 23.93 -15.86
C TYR A 39 -0.17 23.26 -17.03
N ALA A 40 0.19 23.68 -18.26
CA ALA A 40 -0.39 23.20 -19.51
C ALA A 40 0.56 22.28 -20.33
N GLY A 41 1.80 22.10 -19.86
CA GLY A 41 2.83 21.28 -20.56
C GLY A 41 2.56 19.78 -20.48
N ALA A 42 3.47 19.02 -21.07
CA ALA A 42 3.45 17.55 -21.03
C ALA A 42 3.56 17.05 -19.58
N MET A 43 2.73 16.08 -19.22
CA MET A 43 2.73 15.49 -17.88
C MET A 43 2.43 14.01 -17.95
N GLN A 44 3.21 13.23 -17.21
CA GLN A 44 2.98 11.80 -17.04
C GLN A 44 2.90 11.48 -15.55
N VAL A 45 1.83 10.79 -15.17
CA VAL A 45 1.68 10.22 -13.82
C VAL A 45 2.38 8.86 -13.79
N MET A 46 3.34 8.72 -12.90
CA MET A 46 4.03 7.46 -12.65
C MET A 46 4.67 7.49 -11.26
N PRO A 47 4.77 6.35 -10.56
CA PRO A 47 5.45 6.30 -9.28
C PRO A 47 6.93 6.65 -9.44
N GLN A 48 7.50 7.29 -8.41
CA GLN A 48 8.90 7.70 -8.42
C GLN A 48 9.86 6.53 -8.19
N LEU A 49 9.39 5.51 -7.47
CA LEU A 49 10.15 4.31 -7.12
C LEU A 49 9.35 3.10 -7.53
N GLY A 50 10.01 2.16 -8.17
CA GLY A 50 9.46 0.86 -8.51
C GLY A 50 9.87 -0.20 -7.48
N VAL A 51 9.49 -1.44 -7.75
CA VAL A 51 9.92 -2.61 -7.01
C VAL A 51 11.12 -3.27 -7.70
N ASP A 52 12.03 -3.81 -6.92
CA ASP A 52 13.12 -4.67 -7.42
C ASP A 52 12.59 -6.11 -7.54
N GLU A 53 12.29 -6.53 -8.76
CA GLU A 53 11.76 -7.86 -9.07
C GLU A 53 12.76 -9.00 -8.84
N SER A 54 14.04 -8.70 -8.69
CA SER A 54 15.02 -9.69 -8.29
C SER A 54 14.95 -10.04 -6.81
N LEU A 55 14.53 -9.08 -6.01
CA LEU A 55 14.36 -9.20 -4.57
C LEU A 55 12.93 -9.62 -4.20
N PHE A 56 11.92 -8.90 -4.69
CA PHE A 56 10.51 -9.18 -4.45
C PHE A 56 9.97 -10.12 -5.53
N ARG A 57 9.95 -11.39 -5.23
CA ARG A 57 9.51 -12.46 -6.13
C ARG A 57 8.86 -13.60 -5.34
N PRO A 58 8.05 -14.44 -5.99
CA PRO A 58 7.51 -15.64 -5.37
C PRO A 58 8.61 -16.54 -4.86
N GLN A 59 8.60 -16.85 -3.57
CA GLN A 59 9.60 -17.69 -2.91
C GLN A 59 9.00 -18.39 -1.68
N PRO A 60 8.69 -19.68 -1.72
CA PRO A 60 8.16 -20.40 -0.57
C PRO A 60 9.07 -20.29 0.65
N GLN A 61 8.49 -20.13 1.85
CA GLN A 61 9.20 -19.93 3.12
C GLN A 61 8.74 -20.94 4.21
N PRO A 62 8.82 -22.27 3.96
CA PRO A 62 8.26 -23.25 4.89
C PRO A 62 8.96 -23.27 6.26
N GLU A 63 10.28 -23.04 6.29
CA GLU A 63 11.05 -22.99 7.54
C GLU A 63 10.66 -21.77 8.39
N LEU A 64 10.50 -20.60 7.75
CA LEU A 64 10.07 -19.38 8.43
C LEU A 64 8.61 -19.51 8.92
N ALA A 65 7.73 -20.15 8.15
CA ALA A 65 6.36 -20.44 8.58
C ALA A 65 6.36 -21.29 9.86
N ALA A 66 7.16 -22.38 9.88
CA ALA A 66 7.28 -23.25 11.04
C ALA A 66 7.87 -22.52 12.26
N GLN A 67 8.91 -21.68 12.07
CA GLN A 67 9.50 -20.85 13.13
C GLN A 67 8.50 -19.88 13.76
N LEU A 68 7.58 -19.34 12.95
CA LEU A 68 6.53 -18.42 13.41
C LEU A 68 5.27 -19.14 13.92
N GLY A 69 5.26 -20.47 13.93
CA GLY A 69 4.13 -21.27 14.38
C GLY A 69 2.90 -21.23 13.48
N ILE A 70 3.07 -20.83 12.21
CA ILE A 70 1.98 -20.79 11.23
C ILE A 70 1.65 -22.22 10.77
N GLN A 71 0.39 -22.63 10.93
CA GLN A 71 -0.05 -23.96 10.54
C GLN A 71 -0.50 -23.98 9.07
N PRO A 72 -0.36 -25.10 8.34
CA PRO A 72 -0.71 -25.18 6.91
C PRO A 72 -2.17 -24.84 6.56
N HIS A 73 -3.08 -24.95 7.53
CA HIS A 73 -4.50 -24.64 7.34
C HIS A 73 -4.89 -23.20 7.73
N GLU A 74 -3.94 -22.42 8.26
CA GLU A 74 -4.20 -21.04 8.68
C GLU A 74 -4.02 -20.07 7.51
N PHE A 75 -5.00 -19.21 7.34
CA PHE A 75 -4.93 -18.12 6.36
C PHE A 75 -4.15 -16.94 6.95
N VAL A 76 -3.03 -16.59 6.35
CA VAL A 76 -2.17 -15.51 6.84
C VAL A 76 -2.57 -14.19 6.21
N VAL A 77 -3.13 -13.29 7.02
CA VAL A 77 -3.38 -11.90 6.64
C VAL A 77 -2.14 -11.09 7.01
N GLY A 78 -1.58 -10.35 6.07
CA GLY A 78 -0.36 -9.57 6.26
C GLY A 78 -0.58 -8.08 6.29
N PHE A 79 0.22 -7.38 7.09
CA PHE A 79 0.41 -5.94 7.02
C PHE A 79 1.90 -5.62 7.16
N VAL A 80 2.40 -4.75 6.30
CA VAL A 80 3.78 -4.24 6.35
C VAL A 80 3.77 -2.72 6.33
N GLY A 81 4.31 -2.09 7.36
CA GLY A 81 4.36 -0.64 7.41
C GLY A 81 4.44 -0.05 8.82
N ARG A 82 4.33 1.26 8.91
CA ARG A 82 4.30 1.97 10.20
C ARG A 82 2.97 1.71 10.93
N PHE A 83 3.03 1.53 12.24
CA PHE A 83 1.83 1.39 13.08
C PHE A 83 1.37 2.77 13.58
N VAL A 84 0.72 3.49 12.67
CA VAL A 84 0.18 4.86 12.88
C VAL A 84 -1.29 4.92 12.49
N PRO A 85 -2.08 5.86 13.04
CA PRO A 85 -3.54 5.90 12.83
C PRO A 85 -3.95 5.86 11.37
N GLU A 86 -3.27 6.63 10.53
CA GLU A 86 -3.57 6.74 9.10
C GLU A 86 -3.35 5.45 8.30
N LYS A 87 -2.78 4.41 8.90
CA LYS A 87 -2.61 3.09 8.27
C LYS A 87 -3.77 2.12 8.56
N GLY A 88 -4.82 2.55 9.28
CA GLY A 88 -6.08 1.83 9.43
C GLY A 88 -5.98 0.47 10.13
N LEU A 89 -4.94 0.25 10.95
CA LEU A 89 -4.73 -1.03 11.65
C LEU A 89 -5.88 -1.39 12.62
N LEU A 90 -6.55 -0.38 13.18
CA LEU A 90 -7.68 -0.61 14.09
C LEU A 90 -8.92 -1.11 13.35
N THR A 91 -9.13 -0.64 12.12
CA THR A 91 -10.17 -1.13 11.20
C THR A 91 -9.90 -2.56 10.76
N LEU A 92 -8.64 -2.89 10.43
CA LEU A 92 -8.26 -4.28 10.12
C LEU A 92 -8.42 -5.21 11.34
N CYS A 93 -8.08 -4.75 12.55
CA CYS A 93 -8.31 -5.50 13.79
C CYS A 93 -9.79 -5.83 13.97
N GLU A 94 -10.68 -4.88 13.73
CA GLU A 94 -12.13 -5.05 13.85
C GLU A 94 -12.67 -6.02 12.78
N ALA A 95 -12.22 -5.91 11.55
CA ALA A 95 -12.56 -6.84 10.47
C ALA A 95 -12.16 -8.28 10.82
N LEU A 96 -10.94 -8.48 11.33
CA LEU A 96 -10.42 -9.79 11.75
C LEU A 96 -11.17 -10.35 12.99
N ALA A 97 -11.56 -9.51 13.93
CA ALA A 97 -12.39 -9.93 15.07
C ALA A 97 -13.75 -10.48 14.59
N GLY A 98 -14.31 -9.92 13.52
CA GLY A 98 -15.56 -10.38 12.91
C GLY A 98 -15.50 -11.77 12.24
N ILE A 99 -14.31 -12.37 12.10
CA ILE A 99 -14.06 -13.70 11.53
C ILE A 99 -13.22 -14.58 12.48
N ALA A 100 -13.35 -14.37 13.78
CA ALA A 100 -12.62 -15.13 14.78
C ALA A 100 -12.95 -16.64 14.81
N ASP A 101 -14.04 -17.07 14.18
CA ASP A 101 -14.43 -18.47 13.99
C ASP A 101 -13.63 -19.21 12.91
N ARG A 102 -12.80 -18.49 12.14
CA ARG A 102 -11.99 -19.05 11.05
C ARG A 102 -10.53 -19.26 11.49
N PRO A 103 -9.80 -20.21 10.86
CA PRO A 103 -8.37 -20.40 11.14
C PRO A 103 -7.54 -19.37 10.35
N TRP A 104 -7.02 -18.36 11.02
CA TRP A 104 -6.14 -17.36 10.44
C TRP A 104 -5.08 -16.87 11.44
N LYS A 105 -4.01 -16.31 10.90
CA LYS A 105 -2.99 -15.54 11.63
C LYS A 105 -2.87 -14.15 11.02
N TRP A 106 -2.54 -13.17 11.83
CA TRP A 106 -2.24 -11.81 11.39
C TRP A 106 -0.76 -11.51 11.55
N LEU A 107 -0.03 -11.45 10.45
CA LEU A 107 1.38 -11.12 10.42
C LEU A 107 1.57 -9.61 10.27
N LEU A 108 2.14 -9.00 11.27
CA LEU A 108 2.37 -7.56 11.40
C LEU A 108 3.88 -7.29 11.33
N LEU A 109 4.36 -6.75 10.22
CA LEU A 109 5.76 -6.35 10.05
C LEU A 109 5.87 -4.83 10.12
N GLY A 110 6.47 -4.32 11.19
CA GLY A 110 6.66 -2.88 11.36
C GLY A 110 6.65 -2.43 12.81
N ARG A 111 6.64 -1.12 13.00
CA ARG A 111 6.65 -0.49 14.32
C ARG A 111 5.89 0.84 14.31
N GLY A 112 5.49 1.28 15.49
CA GLY A 112 4.84 2.58 15.67
C GLY A 112 4.01 2.67 16.95
N PRO A 113 3.47 3.85 17.27
CA PRO A 113 2.76 4.12 18.51
C PRO A 113 1.47 3.30 18.66
N LEU A 114 0.87 2.81 17.57
CA LEU A 114 -0.34 1.99 17.65
C LEU A 114 -0.09 0.54 18.10
N LYS A 115 1.15 0.08 18.29
CA LYS A 115 1.41 -1.31 18.71
C LYS A 115 0.64 -1.66 20.00
N GLN A 116 0.82 -0.87 21.05
CA GLN A 116 0.16 -1.13 22.33
C GLN A 116 -1.39 -1.02 22.26
N PRO A 117 -1.99 0.05 21.70
CA PRO A 117 -3.44 0.10 21.51
C PRO A 117 -4.00 -1.05 20.68
N LEU A 118 -3.27 -1.51 19.67
CA LEU A 118 -3.68 -2.62 18.82
C LEU A 118 -3.66 -3.96 19.59
N MET A 119 -2.63 -4.19 20.40
CA MET A 119 -2.55 -5.36 21.29
C MET A 119 -3.74 -5.42 22.25
N GLU A 120 -4.06 -4.28 22.88
CA GLU A 120 -5.19 -4.17 23.80
C GLU A 120 -6.54 -4.42 23.10
N LYS A 121 -6.74 -3.82 21.91
CA LYS A 121 -7.96 -4.04 21.11
C LYS A 121 -8.08 -5.52 20.69
N ALA A 122 -7.00 -6.14 20.24
CA ALA A 122 -6.98 -7.54 19.83
C ALA A 122 -7.24 -8.50 21.00
N ALA A 123 -6.66 -8.21 22.17
CA ALA A 123 -6.90 -8.98 23.38
C ALA A 123 -8.37 -8.87 23.85
N ALA A 124 -8.93 -7.66 23.84
CA ALA A 124 -10.35 -7.44 24.20
C ALA A 124 -11.31 -8.13 23.23
N ALA A 125 -10.91 -8.27 21.96
CA ALA A 125 -11.66 -9.00 20.94
C ALA A 125 -11.42 -10.53 20.95
N GLY A 126 -10.58 -11.05 21.85
CA GLY A 126 -10.26 -12.48 21.93
C GLY A 126 -9.42 -13.05 20.78
N ILE A 127 -8.69 -12.19 20.08
CA ILE A 127 -7.83 -12.58 18.93
C ILE A 127 -6.34 -12.32 19.16
N GLY A 128 -5.94 -11.97 20.37
CA GLY A 128 -4.57 -11.57 20.68
C GLY A 128 -3.51 -12.64 20.40
N ASP A 129 -3.84 -13.91 20.54
CA ASP A 129 -2.99 -15.09 20.30
C ASP A 129 -2.77 -15.39 18.81
N ARG A 130 -3.50 -14.71 17.93
CA ARG A 130 -3.40 -14.87 16.47
C ARG A 130 -2.43 -13.90 15.81
N LEU A 131 -1.91 -12.93 16.58
CA LEU A 131 -1.03 -11.87 16.08
C LEU A 131 0.43 -12.32 16.11
N ILE A 132 1.09 -12.20 14.98
CA ILE A 132 2.54 -12.44 14.82
C ILE A 132 3.21 -11.08 14.61
N TRP A 133 4.02 -10.66 15.59
CA TRP A 133 4.68 -9.37 15.58
C TRP A 133 6.12 -9.48 15.14
N ILE A 134 6.46 -8.81 14.04
CA ILE A 134 7.84 -8.65 13.56
C ILE A 134 8.15 -7.15 13.57
N GLU A 135 9.02 -6.72 14.47
CA GLU A 135 9.20 -5.29 14.72
C GLU A 135 9.95 -4.57 13.59
N SER A 136 11.04 -5.15 13.14
CA SER A 136 11.85 -4.59 12.05
C SER A 136 12.79 -5.65 11.50
N VAL A 137 12.94 -5.68 10.19
CA VAL A 137 13.92 -6.50 9.49
C VAL A 137 14.63 -5.66 8.43
N PRO A 138 15.83 -6.04 7.98
CA PRO A 138 16.45 -5.42 6.80
C PRO A 138 15.49 -5.50 5.59
N HIS A 139 15.49 -4.49 4.74
CA HIS A 139 14.61 -4.43 3.56
C HIS A 139 14.75 -5.68 2.67
N ALA A 140 15.96 -6.23 2.55
CA ALA A 140 16.23 -7.44 1.79
C ALA A 140 15.53 -8.70 2.36
N GLU A 141 15.09 -8.68 3.60
CA GLU A 141 14.37 -9.78 4.23
C GLU A 141 12.84 -9.63 4.19
N VAL A 142 12.34 -8.43 3.91
CA VAL A 142 10.90 -8.15 3.85
C VAL A 142 10.16 -9.12 2.93
N PRO A 143 10.67 -9.48 1.73
CA PRO A 143 9.99 -10.43 0.83
C PRO A 143 9.75 -11.80 1.45
N ARG A 144 10.61 -12.25 2.36
CA ARG A 144 10.43 -13.55 3.04
C ARG A 144 9.15 -13.59 3.86
N TYR A 145 8.83 -12.48 4.54
CA TYR A 145 7.60 -12.35 5.33
C TYR A 145 6.37 -12.13 4.44
N ILE A 146 6.50 -11.35 3.37
CA ILE A 146 5.43 -11.17 2.38
C ILE A 146 5.04 -12.52 1.76
N ASN A 147 6.02 -13.36 1.43
CA ASN A 147 5.78 -14.70 0.86
C ASN A 147 5.12 -15.70 1.82
N LEU A 148 4.93 -15.35 3.10
CA LEU A 148 4.10 -16.12 4.04
C LEU A 148 2.62 -15.75 3.98
N MET A 149 2.29 -14.61 3.39
CA MET A 149 0.96 -14.04 3.41
C MET A 149 0.07 -14.67 2.33
N HIS A 150 -1.16 -14.99 2.69
CA HIS A 150 -2.19 -15.35 1.73
C HIS A 150 -2.87 -14.13 1.12
N THR A 151 -2.83 -13.00 1.83
CA THR A 151 -3.18 -11.67 1.33
C THR A 151 -2.45 -10.60 2.11
N LEU A 152 -2.03 -9.53 1.45
CA LEU A 152 -1.55 -8.31 2.11
C LEU A 152 -2.68 -7.29 2.13
N VAL A 153 -2.92 -6.68 3.29
CA VAL A 153 -3.94 -5.66 3.47
C VAL A 153 -3.28 -4.31 3.73
N LEU A 154 -3.65 -3.30 2.95
CA LEU A 154 -3.29 -1.90 3.17
C LEU A 154 -4.55 -1.07 3.44
N PRO A 155 -5.04 -1.01 4.69
CA PRO A 155 -6.30 -0.39 5.05
C PRO A 155 -6.15 1.10 5.38
N SER A 156 -5.31 1.83 4.65
CA SER A 156 -5.01 3.24 4.93
C SER A 156 -6.28 4.09 4.97
N GLU A 157 -6.31 5.08 5.86
CA GLU A 157 -7.44 5.98 6.08
C GLU A 157 -7.01 7.43 5.89
N THR A 158 -7.84 8.20 5.21
CA THR A 158 -7.62 9.64 5.03
C THR A 158 -7.74 10.36 6.38
N SER A 159 -6.71 11.11 6.76
CA SER A 159 -6.67 11.85 8.03
C SER A 159 -6.69 13.35 7.78
N GLN A 160 -7.63 14.06 8.41
CA GLN A 160 -7.67 15.53 8.42
C GLN A 160 -6.85 16.15 9.56
N ALA A 161 -6.45 15.33 10.54
CA ALA A 161 -5.67 15.76 11.69
C ALA A 161 -4.21 16.10 11.36
N PHE A 162 -3.70 15.56 10.24
CA PHE A 162 -2.34 15.79 9.80
C PHE A 162 -2.23 17.17 9.13
N THR A 163 -1.41 18.06 9.69
CA THR A 163 -1.19 19.39 9.14
C THR A 163 0.30 19.65 9.02
N THR A 164 0.74 19.95 7.80
CA THR A 164 2.09 20.43 7.51
C THR A 164 2.07 21.91 7.17
N LEU A 165 3.24 22.52 6.97
CA LEU A 165 3.35 23.91 6.49
C LEU A 165 2.67 24.12 5.12
N THR A 166 2.54 23.07 4.33
CA THR A 166 2.09 23.15 2.93
C THR A 166 0.79 22.43 2.63
N ALA A 167 0.36 21.50 3.49
CA ALA A 167 -0.82 20.67 3.25
C ALA A 167 -1.61 20.41 4.53
N LYS A 168 -2.93 20.31 4.38
CA LYS A 168 -3.85 19.79 5.39
C LYS A 168 -4.32 18.42 4.95
N GLY A 169 -4.34 17.50 5.92
CA GLY A 169 -4.75 16.13 5.68
C GLY A 169 -3.61 15.25 5.18
N TRP A 170 -3.86 13.97 5.26
CA TRP A 170 -3.01 12.92 4.74
C TRP A 170 -3.88 11.87 4.07
N LYS A 171 -3.46 11.34 2.95
CA LYS A 171 -4.00 10.15 2.30
C LYS A 171 -2.86 9.32 1.71
N GLU A 172 -3.12 8.08 1.39
CA GLU A 172 -2.10 7.21 0.80
C GLU A 172 -1.65 7.76 -0.55
N GLN A 173 -0.34 8.01 -0.68
CA GLN A 173 0.18 8.62 -1.90
C GLN A 173 0.49 7.60 -2.99
N PHE A 174 0.72 6.35 -2.61
CA PHE A 174 0.99 5.26 -3.54
C PHE A 174 0.70 3.89 -2.94
N GLY A 175 1.21 3.61 -1.71
CA GLY A 175 1.09 2.29 -1.11
C GLY A 175 2.14 1.31 -1.67
N HIS A 176 3.43 1.68 -1.57
CA HIS A 176 4.55 0.92 -2.16
C HIS A 176 4.54 -0.57 -1.80
N VAL A 177 4.12 -0.91 -0.58
CA VAL A 177 3.99 -2.29 -0.12
C VAL A 177 3.02 -3.15 -0.96
N LEU A 178 2.04 -2.52 -1.62
CA LEU A 178 1.14 -3.23 -2.53
C LEU A 178 1.92 -3.82 -3.71
N ILE A 179 2.76 -3.02 -4.36
CA ILE A 179 3.55 -3.53 -5.50
C ILE A 179 4.63 -4.52 -5.07
N GLU A 180 5.12 -4.43 -3.84
CA GLU A 180 6.01 -5.42 -3.23
C GLU A 180 5.30 -6.76 -3.06
N ALA A 181 4.08 -6.76 -2.51
CA ALA A 181 3.26 -7.97 -2.37
C ALA A 181 2.82 -8.55 -3.71
N MET A 182 2.37 -7.69 -4.64
CA MET A 182 2.00 -8.08 -6.00
C MET A 182 3.19 -8.75 -6.72
N SER A 183 4.40 -8.24 -6.54
CA SER A 183 5.63 -8.83 -7.09
C SER A 183 6.00 -10.17 -6.46
N CYS A 184 5.61 -10.40 -5.22
CA CYS A 184 5.68 -11.71 -4.56
C CYS A 184 4.53 -12.65 -4.92
N GLN A 185 3.66 -12.26 -5.86
CA GLN A 185 2.45 -13.01 -6.25
C GLN A 185 1.50 -13.22 -5.07
N VAL A 186 1.43 -12.25 -4.17
CA VAL A 186 0.50 -12.23 -3.03
C VAL A 186 -0.69 -11.35 -3.38
N PRO A 187 -1.94 -11.85 -3.27
CA PRO A 187 -3.15 -11.06 -3.47
C PRO A 187 -3.18 -9.86 -2.53
N VAL A 188 -3.71 -8.74 -2.98
CA VAL A 188 -3.77 -7.50 -2.20
C VAL A 188 -5.20 -7.04 -1.98
N ILE A 189 -5.46 -6.52 -0.78
CA ILE A 189 -6.68 -5.80 -0.43
C ILE A 189 -6.27 -4.41 0.03
N GLY A 190 -6.88 -3.37 -0.53
CA GLY A 190 -6.61 -1.99 -0.12
C GLY A 190 -7.89 -1.22 0.14
N SER A 191 -7.79 -0.16 0.94
CA SER A 191 -8.87 0.82 1.04
C SER A 191 -8.93 1.70 -0.22
N ASP A 192 -10.00 2.48 -0.36
CA ASP A 192 -10.11 3.47 -1.43
C ASP A 192 -9.39 4.80 -1.10
N SER A 193 -8.48 4.81 -0.12
CA SER A 193 -7.69 5.98 0.26
C SER A 193 -6.62 6.32 -0.79
N GLY A 194 -6.67 7.54 -1.31
CA GLY A 194 -5.65 8.11 -2.21
C GLY A 194 -5.41 7.29 -3.47
N GLU A 195 -4.15 6.89 -3.71
CA GLU A 195 -3.75 6.18 -4.94
C GLU A 195 -3.95 4.65 -4.87
N ILE A 196 -4.36 4.10 -3.74
CA ILE A 196 -4.53 2.64 -3.57
C ILE A 196 -5.37 2.02 -4.70
N PRO A 197 -6.57 2.57 -5.06
CA PRO A 197 -7.38 1.99 -6.13
C PRO A 197 -6.68 1.96 -7.48
N TYR A 198 -5.89 3.00 -7.79
CA TYR A 198 -5.13 3.07 -9.06
C TYR A 198 -3.98 2.08 -9.10
N VAL A 199 -3.29 1.90 -7.96
CA VAL A 199 -2.19 0.93 -7.86
C VAL A 199 -2.71 -0.49 -8.02
N ILE A 200 -3.79 -0.84 -7.32
CA ILE A 200 -4.42 -2.17 -7.40
C ILE A 200 -5.07 -2.40 -8.77
N GLY A 201 -5.84 -1.44 -9.27
CA GLY A 201 -6.66 -1.60 -10.47
C GLY A 201 -7.62 -2.79 -10.31
N GLU A 202 -7.68 -3.65 -11.33
CA GLU A 202 -8.50 -4.87 -11.31
C GLU A 202 -7.75 -6.09 -10.76
N ALA A 203 -6.52 -5.90 -10.27
CA ALA A 203 -5.64 -6.99 -9.85
C ALA A 203 -5.70 -7.30 -8.34
N GLY A 204 -6.72 -6.82 -7.64
CA GLY A 204 -6.92 -7.05 -6.21
C GLY A 204 -8.29 -6.54 -5.77
N LEU A 205 -8.50 -6.43 -4.46
CA LEU A 205 -9.76 -5.96 -3.90
C LEU A 205 -9.60 -4.55 -3.31
N VAL A 206 -10.63 -3.73 -3.50
CA VAL A 206 -10.71 -2.39 -2.91
C VAL A 206 -11.99 -2.28 -2.08
N PHE A 207 -11.87 -1.77 -0.86
CA PHE A 207 -12.98 -1.54 0.04
C PHE A 207 -13.03 -0.08 0.49
N PRO A 208 -14.19 0.48 0.91
CA PRO A 208 -14.29 1.84 1.43
C PRO A 208 -13.42 2.02 2.68
N GLU A 209 -12.63 3.11 2.75
CA GLU A 209 -11.78 3.39 3.92
C GLU A 209 -12.62 3.45 5.22
N ALA A 210 -12.02 2.97 6.32
CA ALA A 210 -12.66 2.86 7.63
C ALA A 210 -13.88 1.92 7.71
N ASP A 211 -14.20 1.17 6.66
CA ASP A 211 -15.30 0.19 6.66
C ASP A 211 -14.77 -1.22 7.01
N ALA A 212 -14.78 -1.54 8.31
CA ALA A 212 -14.35 -2.86 8.80
C ALA A 212 -15.25 -4.00 8.30
N ALA A 213 -16.54 -3.74 8.02
CA ALA A 213 -17.46 -4.76 7.52
C ALA A 213 -17.15 -5.12 6.06
N ALA A 214 -16.94 -4.13 5.21
CA ALA A 214 -16.54 -4.37 3.82
C ALA A 214 -15.16 -5.06 3.72
N LEU A 215 -14.22 -4.69 4.59
CA LEU A 215 -12.92 -5.37 4.67
C LEU A 215 -13.07 -6.82 5.12
N ARG A 216 -13.88 -7.09 6.16
CA ARG A 216 -14.20 -8.44 6.62
C ARG A 216 -14.78 -9.28 5.48
N ASP A 217 -15.74 -8.76 4.75
CA ASP A 217 -16.39 -9.46 3.65
C ASP A 217 -15.41 -9.77 2.50
N SER A 218 -14.48 -8.86 2.21
CA SER A 218 -13.37 -9.07 1.26
C SER A 218 -12.43 -10.19 1.72
N LEU A 219 -12.08 -10.24 3.01
CA LEU A 219 -11.26 -11.30 3.58
C LEU A 219 -11.97 -12.66 3.52
N LEU A 220 -13.24 -12.72 3.93
CA LEU A 220 -14.06 -13.93 3.86
C LEU A 220 -14.16 -14.44 2.43
N TRP A 221 -14.35 -13.55 1.47
CA TRP A 221 -14.44 -13.93 0.06
C TRP A 221 -13.17 -14.59 -0.45
N LEU A 222 -11.98 -14.04 -0.15
CA LEU A 222 -10.70 -14.65 -0.51
C LEU A 222 -10.49 -16.00 0.19
N MET A 223 -10.87 -16.13 1.46
CA MET A 223 -10.75 -17.40 2.21
C MET A 223 -11.65 -18.51 1.63
N GLN A 224 -12.82 -18.14 1.11
CA GLN A 224 -13.80 -19.07 0.59
C GLN A 224 -13.61 -19.40 -0.91
N GLN A 225 -12.82 -18.60 -1.62
CA GLN A 225 -12.65 -18.70 -3.07
C GLN A 225 -11.16 -18.82 -3.45
N PRO A 226 -10.51 -19.95 -3.13
CA PRO A 226 -9.07 -20.11 -3.36
C PRO A 226 -8.68 -19.98 -4.84
N GLU A 227 -9.54 -20.36 -5.76
CA GLU A 227 -9.31 -20.22 -7.21
C GLU A 227 -9.28 -18.74 -7.63
N VAL A 228 -10.12 -17.92 -7.01
CA VAL A 228 -10.14 -16.48 -7.24
C VAL A 228 -8.87 -15.85 -6.66
N ALA A 229 -8.46 -16.26 -5.45
CA ALA A 229 -7.22 -15.78 -4.85
C ALA A 229 -6.01 -16.08 -5.76
N VAL A 230 -5.94 -17.27 -6.37
CA VAL A 230 -4.92 -17.64 -7.36
C VAL A 230 -4.99 -16.76 -8.61
N THR A 231 -6.19 -16.49 -9.11
CA THR A 231 -6.38 -15.62 -10.28
C THR A 231 -5.92 -14.19 -9.99
N LEU A 232 -6.35 -13.63 -8.84
CA LEU A 232 -5.94 -12.28 -8.41
C LEU A 232 -4.44 -12.18 -8.18
N SER A 233 -3.82 -13.21 -7.56
CA SER A 233 -2.38 -13.22 -7.33
C SER A 233 -1.59 -13.14 -8.64
N LYS A 234 -2.03 -13.87 -9.66
CA LYS A 234 -1.42 -13.84 -11.00
C LYS A 234 -1.61 -12.48 -11.66
N SER A 235 -2.85 -11.95 -11.65
CA SER A 235 -3.15 -10.63 -12.22
C SER A 235 -2.34 -9.53 -11.51
N ALA A 236 -2.19 -9.62 -10.18
CA ALA A 236 -1.37 -8.72 -9.39
C ALA A 236 0.11 -8.76 -9.81
N TYR A 237 0.66 -9.96 -9.96
CA TYR A 237 2.03 -10.15 -10.41
C TYR A 237 2.24 -9.58 -11.81
N ASP A 238 1.38 -9.93 -12.77
CA ASP A 238 1.48 -9.46 -14.15
C ASP A 238 1.42 -7.92 -14.20
N ARG A 239 0.51 -7.30 -13.42
CA ARG A 239 0.40 -5.85 -13.31
C ARG A 239 1.66 -5.23 -12.70
N ALA A 240 2.22 -5.80 -11.64
CA ALA A 240 3.45 -5.31 -11.02
C ALA A 240 4.63 -5.37 -12.01
N MET A 241 4.80 -6.49 -12.72
CA MET A 241 5.86 -6.67 -13.71
C MET A 241 5.72 -5.70 -14.88
N MET A 242 4.50 -5.44 -15.33
CA MET A 242 4.24 -4.58 -16.49
C MET A 242 4.43 -3.09 -16.15
N HIS A 243 4.02 -2.65 -14.94
CA HIS A 243 3.88 -1.23 -14.64
C HIS A 243 4.79 -0.71 -13.54
N TYR A 244 5.24 -1.57 -12.61
CA TYR A 244 5.79 -1.10 -11.33
C TYR A 244 7.21 -1.61 -11.01
N THR A 245 7.85 -2.39 -11.87
CA THR A 245 9.27 -2.70 -11.69
C THR A 245 10.14 -1.47 -11.95
N ASN A 246 11.30 -1.39 -11.32
CA ASN A 246 12.27 -0.32 -11.59
C ASN A 246 12.60 -0.23 -13.09
N ARG A 247 12.68 -1.37 -13.77
CA ARG A 247 12.91 -1.46 -15.20
C ARG A 247 11.73 -0.90 -16.01
N ALA A 248 10.50 -1.25 -15.67
CA ALA A 248 9.30 -0.74 -16.34
C ALA A 248 9.19 0.78 -16.20
N LEU A 249 9.44 1.31 -14.99
CA LEU A 249 9.43 2.75 -14.75
C LEU A 249 10.52 3.48 -15.53
N ALA A 250 11.75 2.95 -15.54
CA ALA A 250 12.84 3.54 -16.32
C ALA A 250 12.50 3.61 -17.82
N GLN A 251 11.84 2.57 -18.36
CA GLN A 251 11.39 2.55 -19.75
C GLN A 251 10.28 3.58 -20.02
N GLN A 252 9.32 3.71 -19.13
CA GLN A 252 8.26 4.73 -19.22
C GLN A 252 8.86 6.14 -19.19
N GLN A 253 9.79 6.40 -18.26
CA GLN A 253 10.48 7.67 -18.14
C GLN A 253 11.28 8.02 -19.41
N LEU A 254 12.01 7.05 -19.94
CA LEU A 254 12.78 7.23 -21.18
C LEU A 254 11.84 7.56 -22.35
N THR A 255 10.71 6.89 -22.45
CA THR A 255 9.69 7.16 -23.47
C THR A 255 9.16 8.59 -23.37
N PHE A 256 8.82 9.01 -22.14
CA PHE A 256 8.36 10.37 -21.89
C PHE A 256 9.42 11.42 -22.28
N TYR A 257 10.68 11.22 -21.91
CA TYR A 257 11.75 12.16 -22.29
C TYR A 257 11.94 12.27 -23.79
N LYS A 258 11.82 11.16 -24.55
CA LYS A 258 11.89 11.17 -26.01
C LYS A 258 10.74 11.94 -26.67
N GLN A 259 9.60 12.07 -26.01
CA GLN A 259 8.48 12.87 -26.51
C GLN A 259 8.67 14.38 -26.30
N LEU A 260 9.61 14.77 -25.45
CA LEU A 260 9.92 16.17 -25.15
C LEU A 260 11.03 16.74 -26.03
N LEU A 261 11.76 15.89 -26.72
CA LEU A 261 12.84 16.24 -27.67
C LEU A 261 12.31 16.42 -29.10
#